data_882a70f52c3b6b53353f54802e1fea02
#
_entry.id   882a70f52c3b6b53353f54802e1fea02
#
_cell.length_a   1.000
_cell.length_b   1.000
_cell.length_c   1.000
_cell.angle_alpha   90.00
_cell.angle_beta   90.00
_cell.angle_gamma   90.00
#
_symmetry.space_group_name_H-M   'P 1'
#
loop_
_entity.id
_entity.type
_entity.pdbx_description
1 polymer ?
#
loop_
_entity_poly.entity_id
_entity_poly.type
_entity_poly.pdbx_seq_one_letter_code
_entity_poly.pdbx_strand_id
1 'polypeptide(L)'
;MSGRTPEAPAISGTPAAEVLRRLELSVTRRLDGLLQGDHRGLTPGHGSEPGDIRAYQPGDDVRRIDWNVTARLRETHVRDTVADRELETWILVDASASLAFGTATCEKRDLALAAVAATGFLTARTGNRVGAMTIGPAGASTPIPARSGRVHLQALLRQVLTALSDPTAGRTELTTGLRRLAGTATRRGLVVVVSDFLDPGPWAPALRTLALRHDVLCVEVVDPVELALPDVGMLVLHDAETGAELEVATGDRRFRDRYATAAAEQRAGIASRIRGSGADHLQLRTDRDWLLDLARFVSRRRDRVDALSRSAAHGSGPVGAVAGSPYAAGGVR
;
A
#
# COMPACT_ATOMS: atom_id res chain seq x y z
N MET A 1 17.54 25.25 -10.06
CA MET A 1 18.01 23.85 -10.09
C MET A 1 16.89 23.02 -10.68
N SER A 2 16.99 22.66 -11.97
CA SER A 2 16.00 21.83 -12.67
C SER A 2 16.09 20.41 -12.10
N GLY A 3 15.24 20.08 -11.17
CA GLY A 3 15.14 18.73 -10.61
C GLY A 3 14.52 17.81 -11.66
N ARG A 4 15.32 16.95 -12.30
CA ARG A 4 14.81 15.85 -13.12
C ARG A 4 13.78 15.08 -12.31
N THR A 5 12.60 14.94 -12.86
CA THR A 5 11.56 14.04 -12.33
C THR A 5 12.18 12.65 -12.14
N PRO A 6 12.05 11.98 -11.00
CA PRO A 6 12.59 10.65 -10.84
C PRO A 6 11.77 9.69 -11.69
N GLU A 7 12.38 9.27 -12.78
CA GLU A 7 11.88 8.19 -13.61
C GLU A 7 12.03 6.87 -12.85
N ALA A 8 11.03 6.00 -12.91
CA ALA A 8 11.23 4.61 -12.53
C ALA A 8 12.29 4.02 -13.49
N PRO A 9 13.33 3.30 -12.98
CA PRO A 9 14.36 2.77 -13.85
C PRO A 9 13.74 1.71 -14.79
N ALA A 10 14.00 1.88 -16.10
CA ALA A 10 13.51 0.98 -17.12
C ALA A 10 13.97 -0.46 -16.87
N ILE A 11 13.02 -1.40 -16.91
CA ILE A 11 13.27 -2.85 -16.81
C ILE A 11 13.90 -3.33 -18.14
N SER A 12 13.33 -2.88 -19.24
CA SER A 12 13.79 -3.25 -20.58
C SER A 12 15.22 -2.75 -20.84
N GLY A 13 16.09 -3.66 -21.27
CA GLY A 13 17.46 -3.32 -21.66
C GLY A 13 18.42 -2.97 -20.52
N THR A 14 17.99 -3.02 -19.27
CA THR A 14 18.83 -2.73 -18.10
C THR A 14 19.10 -3.99 -17.28
N PRO A 15 20.36 -4.28 -16.89
CA PRO A 15 20.64 -5.41 -16.01
C PRO A 15 19.87 -5.34 -14.70
N ALA A 16 19.28 -6.46 -14.25
CA ALA A 16 18.46 -6.55 -13.06
C ALA A 16 19.12 -5.95 -11.80
N ALA A 17 20.41 -6.19 -11.60
CA ALA A 17 21.16 -5.65 -10.47
C ALA A 17 21.23 -4.11 -10.50
N GLU A 18 21.32 -3.51 -11.67
CA GLU A 18 21.36 -2.07 -11.84
C GLU A 18 19.98 -1.43 -11.59
N VAL A 19 18.89 -2.05 -12.11
CA VAL A 19 17.51 -1.62 -11.83
C VAL A 19 17.27 -1.59 -10.33
N LEU A 20 17.55 -2.68 -9.63
CA LEU A 20 17.32 -2.80 -8.19
C LEU A 20 18.19 -1.83 -7.38
N ARG A 21 19.46 -1.63 -7.79
CA ARG A 21 20.35 -0.67 -7.15
C ARG A 21 19.81 0.77 -7.29
N ARG A 22 19.36 1.15 -8.47
CA ARG A 22 18.77 2.49 -8.72
C ARG A 22 17.51 2.70 -7.90
N LEU A 23 16.64 1.70 -7.82
CA LEU A 23 15.42 1.76 -6.99
C LEU A 23 15.75 1.91 -5.51
N GLU A 24 16.67 1.11 -4.98
CA GLU A 24 17.10 1.20 -3.59
C GLU A 24 17.64 2.60 -3.26
N LEU A 25 18.51 3.14 -4.10
CA LEU A 25 19.06 4.48 -3.90
C LEU A 25 18.00 5.58 -3.99
N SER A 26 17.08 5.49 -4.97
CA SER A 26 16.01 6.47 -5.15
C SER A 26 15.05 6.47 -3.97
N VAL A 27 14.61 5.29 -3.55
CA VAL A 27 13.69 5.13 -2.41
C VAL A 27 14.36 5.59 -1.11
N THR A 28 15.58 5.10 -0.82
CA THR A 28 16.23 5.39 0.45
C THR A 28 16.59 6.86 0.60
N ARG A 29 17.21 7.47 -0.43
CA ARG A 29 17.67 8.86 -0.32
C ARG A 29 16.55 9.89 -0.38
N ARG A 30 15.54 9.67 -1.23
CA ARG A 30 14.49 10.67 -1.46
C ARG A 30 13.33 10.55 -0.50
N LEU A 31 12.92 9.33 -0.11
CA LEU A 31 11.91 9.17 0.93
C LEU A 31 12.42 9.66 2.27
N ASP A 32 13.71 9.47 2.60
CA ASP A 32 14.30 10.06 3.80
C ASP A 32 14.20 11.59 3.81
N GLY A 33 14.43 12.23 2.66
CA GLY A 33 14.27 13.67 2.54
C GLY A 33 12.82 14.16 2.57
N LEU A 34 11.89 13.38 2.02
CA LEU A 34 10.48 13.75 1.93
C LEU A 34 9.69 13.43 3.21
N LEU A 35 10.10 12.42 3.94
CA LEU A 35 9.48 11.97 5.19
C LEU A 35 10.26 12.47 6.43
N GLN A 36 10.97 13.60 6.33
CA GLN A 36 11.83 14.14 7.39
C GLN A 36 11.16 14.06 8.77
N GLY A 37 11.79 13.30 9.66
CA GLY A 37 11.55 13.30 11.11
C GLY A 37 10.79 12.11 11.67
N ASP A 38 10.13 11.27 10.87
CA ASP A 38 9.35 10.17 11.45
C ASP A 38 9.29 8.95 10.51
N HIS A 39 10.11 7.96 10.82
CA HIS A 39 10.26 6.73 10.02
C HIS A 39 9.14 5.69 10.25
N ARG A 40 7.96 6.09 10.69
CA ARG A 40 6.80 5.22 10.80
C ARG A 40 6.26 4.95 9.39
N GLY A 41 6.56 3.77 8.88
CA GLY A 41 6.30 3.32 7.53
C GLY A 41 4.82 3.29 7.11
N LEU A 42 4.54 2.68 5.98
CA LEU A 42 3.20 2.44 5.40
C LEU A 42 2.26 1.68 6.36
N THR A 43 2.80 0.90 7.27
CA THR A 43 2.05 0.24 8.33
C THR A 43 1.90 1.19 9.50
N PRO A 44 0.69 1.41 10.06
CA PRO A 44 0.55 1.93 11.39
C PRO A 44 1.21 0.89 12.33
N GLY A 45 2.51 1.03 12.54
CA GLY A 45 3.15 0.37 13.65
C GLY A 45 2.55 1.03 14.88
N HIS A 46 2.01 0.26 15.80
CA HIS A 46 2.09 0.62 17.19
C HIS A 46 3.59 0.70 17.46
N GLY A 47 4.20 1.85 17.07
CA GLY A 47 5.51 2.18 17.57
C GLY A 47 5.40 2.05 19.05
N SER A 48 6.45 1.68 19.72
CA SER A 48 6.60 1.57 21.16
C SER A 48 5.90 2.73 21.88
N GLU A 49 4.55 2.72 21.84
CA GLU A 49 3.78 3.42 22.84
C GLU A 49 4.29 2.81 24.14
N PRO A 50 4.73 3.63 25.10
CA PRO A 50 5.02 3.11 26.41
C PRO A 50 3.79 2.31 26.81
N GLY A 51 3.93 0.98 26.87
CA GLY A 51 2.85 0.08 27.26
C GLY A 51 2.23 0.60 28.53
N ASP A 52 0.98 0.25 28.79
CA ASP A 52 0.25 0.68 29.96
C ASP A 52 1.15 0.50 31.20
N ILE A 53 1.27 1.59 31.95
CA ILE A 53 2.03 1.60 33.20
C ILE A 53 1.08 1.04 34.25
N ARG A 54 1.40 -0.15 34.77
CA ARG A 54 0.64 -0.77 35.87
C ARG A 54 1.49 -0.97 37.11
N ALA A 55 0.83 -1.15 38.23
CA ALA A 55 1.50 -1.49 39.47
C ALA A 55 2.27 -2.83 39.30
N TYR A 56 3.48 -2.89 39.86
CA TYR A 56 4.32 -4.10 39.91
C TYR A 56 3.60 -5.20 40.66
N GLN A 57 3.62 -6.41 40.12
CA GLN A 57 3.16 -7.63 40.78
C GLN A 57 4.33 -8.58 41.00
N PRO A 58 4.36 -9.32 42.13
CA PRO A 58 5.40 -10.35 42.37
C PRO A 58 5.46 -11.34 41.19
N GLY A 59 6.64 -11.42 40.55
CA GLY A 59 6.85 -12.19 39.32
C GLY A 59 7.12 -11.40 38.08
N ASP A 60 6.89 -10.07 38.11
CA ASP A 60 7.25 -9.18 37.00
C ASP A 60 8.78 -9.00 36.91
N ASP A 61 9.29 -8.80 35.70
CA ASP A 61 10.71 -8.53 35.47
C ASP A 61 11.08 -7.13 36.00
N VAL A 62 11.92 -7.09 37.03
CA VAL A 62 12.39 -5.86 37.70
C VAL A 62 13.13 -4.91 36.75
N ARG A 63 13.62 -5.40 35.59
CA ARG A 63 14.25 -4.55 34.56
C ARG A 63 13.26 -3.65 33.84
N ARG A 64 11.97 -3.94 33.97
CA ARG A 64 10.86 -3.18 33.36
C ARG A 64 10.27 -2.12 34.28
N ILE A 65 10.84 -1.91 35.47
CA ILE A 65 10.39 -0.89 36.40
C ILE A 65 10.62 0.50 35.78
N ASP A 66 9.54 1.30 35.69
CA ASP A 66 9.62 2.69 35.33
C ASP A 66 9.94 3.53 36.58
N TRP A 67 11.21 3.81 36.77
CA TRP A 67 11.69 4.55 37.95
C TRP A 67 11.13 5.98 38.03
N ASN A 68 10.81 6.62 36.89
CA ASN A 68 10.24 7.97 36.88
C ASN A 68 8.80 7.99 37.42
N VAL A 69 7.99 7.02 37.02
CA VAL A 69 6.60 6.88 37.49
C VAL A 69 6.57 6.38 38.92
N THR A 70 7.39 5.38 39.23
CA THR A 70 7.58 4.85 40.59
C THR A 70 7.94 5.98 41.59
N ALA A 71 8.84 6.88 41.23
CA ALA A 71 9.22 8.00 42.09
C ALA A 71 8.08 9.00 42.30
N ARG A 72 7.20 9.19 41.32
CA ARG A 72 6.05 10.12 41.41
C ARG A 72 4.88 9.54 42.18
N LEU A 73 4.57 8.27 41.99
CA LEU A 73 3.40 7.61 42.57
C LEU A 73 3.69 6.91 43.90
N ARG A 74 4.98 6.77 44.27
CA ARG A 74 5.45 6.07 45.48
C ARG A 74 5.07 4.60 45.54
N GLU A 75 4.64 4.03 44.43
CA GLU A 75 4.40 2.60 44.24
C GLU A 75 5.19 2.11 43.04
N THR A 76 5.74 0.90 43.13
CA THR A 76 6.54 0.32 42.05
C THR A 76 5.66 0.06 40.84
N HIS A 77 5.97 0.70 39.72
CA HIS A 77 5.26 0.54 38.46
C HIS A 77 6.17 -0.08 37.40
N VAL A 78 5.63 -1.02 36.68
CA VAL A 78 6.28 -1.64 35.52
C VAL A 78 5.64 -1.13 34.23
N ARG A 79 6.48 -0.95 33.23
CA ARG A 79 6.04 -0.64 31.88
C ARG A 79 5.86 -1.96 31.13
N ASP A 80 4.61 -2.30 30.78
CA ASP A 80 4.37 -3.40 29.88
C ASP A 80 4.91 -3.02 28.49
N THR A 81 5.88 -3.78 28.01
CA THR A 81 6.24 -3.71 26.59
C THR A 81 5.21 -4.54 25.85
N VAL A 82 4.35 -3.89 25.09
CA VAL A 82 3.61 -4.58 24.02
C VAL A 82 4.70 -5.19 23.14
N ALA A 83 4.78 -6.52 23.09
CA ALA A 83 5.73 -7.19 22.20
C ALA A 83 5.50 -6.61 20.80
N ASP A 84 6.54 -6.03 20.18
CA ASP A 84 6.52 -5.58 18.81
C ASP A 84 6.12 -6.79 17.97
N ARG A 85 4.83 -6.89 17.63
CA ARG A 85 4.37 -7.94 16.72
C ARG A 85 4.88 -7.54 15.36
N GLU A 86 5.91 -8.24 14.88
CA GLU A 86 6.34 -8.12 13.50
C GLU A 86 5.11 -8.17 12.58
N LEU A 87 4.80 -7.05 11.94
CA LEU A 87 3.69 -6.99 11.00
C LEU A 87 4.11 -7.66 9.69
N GLU A 88 3.19 -8.39 9.09
CA GLU A 88 3.43 -8.95 7.76
C GLU A 88 2.89 -8.01 6.70
N THR A 89 3.70 -7.75 5.68
CA THR A 89 3.29 -7.06 4.47
C THR A 89 3.28 -8.05 3.32
N TRP A 90 2.13 -8.17 2.65
CA TRP A 90 1.98 -8.98 1.46
C TRP A 90 1.75 -8.09 0.25
N ILE A 91 2.45 -8.39 -0.85
CA ILE A 91 2.35 -7.63 -2.09
C ILE A 91 1.84 -8.56 -3.19
N LEU A 92 0.69 -8.23 -3.79
CA LEU A 92 0.21 -8.84 -5.02
C LEU A 92 0.56 -7.92 -6.19
N VAL A 93 1.26 -8.45 -7.18
CA VAL A 93 1.71 -7.70 -8.36
C VAL A 93 1.08 -8.29 -9.59
N ASP A 94 0.39 -7.47 -10.34
CA ASP A 94 -0.06 -7.79 -11.68
C ASP A 94 1.15 -7.81 -12.64
N ALA A 95 1.32 -8.93 -13.33
CA ALA A 95 2.35 -9.13 -14.34
C ALA A 95 1.73 -9.41 -15.71
N SER A 96 0.53 -8.85 -15.97
CA SER A 96 -0.15 -8.91 -17.27
C SER A 96 0.62 -8.14 -18.35
N ALA A 97 0.35 -8.49 -19.59
CA ALA A 97 0.94 -7.83 -20.76
C ALA A 97 0.55 -6.34 -20.84
N SER A 98 -0.61 -5.96 -20.28
CA SER A 98 -1.06 -4.57 -20.24
C SER A 98 -0.11 -3.64 -19.46
N LEU A 99 0.70 -4.19 -18.52
CA LEU A 99 1.72 -3.42 -17.82
C LEU A 99 3.00 -3.19 -18.63
N ALA A 100 3.26 -3.97 -19.68
CA ALA A 100 4.38 -3.77 -20.59
C ALA A 100 4.10 -2.65 -21.62
N PHE A 101 3.48 -1.58 -21.16
CA PHE A 101 3.07 -0.44 -21.96
C PHE A 101 3.41 0.87 -21.26
N GLY A 102 3.82 1.87 -22.03
CA GLY A 102 4.08 3.21 -21.55
C GLY A 102 4.44 4.16 -22.69
N THR A 103 3.88 5.36 -22.64
CA THR A 103 4.09 6.42 -23.66
C THR A 103 4.81 7.64 -23.11
N ALA A 104 5.10 7.65 -21.80
CA ALA A 104 5.72 8.78 -21.12
C ALA A 104 7.19 8.50 -20.75
N THR A 105 7.57 8.64 -19.49
CA THR A 105 8.96 8.55 -19.05
C THR A 105 9.39 7.12 -18.74
N CYS A 106 8.44 6.23 -18.49
CA CYS A 106 8.67 4.81 -18.19
C CYS A 106 7.44 3.99 -18.59
N GLU A 107 7.58 2.68 -18.60
CA GLU A 107 6.44 1.77 -18.78
C GLU A 107 5.70 1.55 -17.44
N LYS A 108 4.43 1.11 -17.50
CA LYS A 108 3.64 0.80 -16.30
C LYS A 108 4.31 -0.27 -15.43
N ARG A 109 4.98 -1.27 -16.04
CA ARG A 109 5.71 -2.32 -15.30
C ARG A 109 6.91 -1.78 -14.53
N ASP A 110 7.62 -0.76 -15.06
CA ASP A 110 8.72 -0.09 -14.35
C ASP A 110 8.19 0.59 -13.09
N LEU A 111 7.06 1.27 -13.23
CA LEU A 111 6.36 1.95 -12.14
C LEU A 111 5.81 0.96 -11.12
N ALA A 112 5.27 -0.19 -11.57
CA ALA A 112 4.81 -1.26 -10.70
C ALA A 112 5.96 -1.83 -9.86
N LEU A 113 7.12 -2.14 -10.47
CA LEU A 113 8.31 -2.58 -9.74
C LEU A 113 8.80 -1.52 -8.74
N ALA A 114 8.77 -0.23 -9.15
CA ALA A 114 9.14 0.88 -8.26
C ALA A 114 8.23 0.97 -7.03
N ALA A 115 6.91 0.79 -7.19
CA ALA A 115 5.96 0.75 -6.10
C ALA A 115 6.19 -0.44 -5.15
N VAL A 116 6.48 -1.63 -5.70
CA VAL A 116 6.86 -2.83 -4.92
C VAL A 116 8.13 -2.58 -4.12
N ALA A 117 9.17 -2.04 -4.77
CA ALA A 117 10.44 -1.74 -4.13
C ALA A 117 10.26 -0.72 -2.99
N ALA A 118 9.52 0.37 -3.23
CA ALA A 118 9.26 1.38 -2.21
C ALA A 118 8.51 0.79 -1.01
N THR A 119 7.45 0.01 -1.26
CA THR A 119 6.72 -0.71 -0.20
C THR A 119 7.64 -1.64 0.59
N GLY A 120 8.45 -2.44 -0.12
CA GLY A 120 9.39 -3.38 0.49
C GLY A 120 10.44 -2.70 1.35
N PHE A 121 11.07 -1.62 0.85
CA PHE A 121 12.09 -0.88 1.60
C PHE A 121 11.49 -0.16 2.82
N LEU A 122 10.34 0.49 2.69
CA LEU A 122 9.67 1.14 3.80
C LEU A 122 9.28 0.15 4.91
N THR A 123 8.78 -1.03 4.52
CA THR A 123 8.38 -2.08 5.46
C THR A 123 9.59 -2.76 6.12
N ALA A 124 10.64 -3.07 5.35
CA ALA A 124 11.84 -3.75 5.86
C ALA A 124 12.62 -2.88 6.85
N ARG A 125 12.59 -1.55 6.72
CA ARG A 125 13.26 -0.61 7.66
C ARG A 125 12.69 -0.68 9.08
N THR A 126 11.43 -1.03 9.22
CA THR A 126 10.75 -1.19 10.52
C THR A 126 10.86 -2.62 11.07
N GLY A 127 11.70 -3.48 10.47
CA GLY A 127 11.88 -4.86 10.91
C GLY A 127 10.74 -5.81 10.50
N ASN A 128 9.74 -5.32 9.80
CA ASN A 128 8.57 -6.09 9.39
C ASN A 128 8.90 -7.11 8.29
N ARG A 129 8.05 -8.13 8.17
CA ARG A 129 8.20 -9.21 7.18
C ARG A 129 7.50 -8.85 5.89
N VAL A 130 8.14 -9.14 4.75
CA VAL A 130 7.59 -8.87 3.41
C VAL A 130 7.50 -10.17 2.63
N GLY A 131 6.31 -10.47 2.13
CA GLY A 131 6.05 -11.52 1.16
C GLY A 131 5.45 -10.96 -0.12
N ALA A 132 5.51 -11.71 -1.21
CA ALA A 132 4.92 -11.29 -2.47
C ALA A 132 4.34 -12.45 -3.27
N MET A 133 3.48 -12.12 -4.21
CA MET A 133 2.91 -13.01 -5.22
C MET A 133 2.70 -12.21 -6.49
N THR A 134 3.00 -12.79 -7.65
CA THR A 134 2.64 -12.22 -8.94
C THR A 134 1.43 -12.94 -9.51
N ILE A 135 0.66 -12.25 -10.34
CA ILE A 135 -0.44 -12.81 -11.10
C ILE A 135 -0.26 -12.47 -12.57
N GLY A 136 -0.49 -13.45 -13.42
CA GLY A 136 -0.43 -13.35 -14.87
C GLY A 136 -1.44 -14.30 -15.51
N PRO A 137 -1.40 -14.49 -16.85
CA PRO A 137 -2.34 -15.34 -17.59
C PRO A 137 -2.34 -16.81 -17.14
N ALA A 138 -1.20 -17.31 -16.65
CA ALA A 138 -1.10 -18.66 -16.06
C ALA A 138 -1.68 -18.75 -14.63
N GLY A 139 -2.29 -17.68 -14.13
CA GLY A 139 -2.79 -17.56 -12.76
C GLY A 139 -1.77 -16.98 -11.79
N ALA A 140 -2.03 -17.16 -10.49
CA ALA A 140 -1.15 -16.65 -9.45
C ALA A 140 0.07 -17.54 -9.25
N SER A 141 1.26 -16.91 -9.13
CA SER A 141 2.53 -17.58 -8.89
C SER A 141 2.56 -18.26 -7.51
N THR A 142 3.56 -19.10 -7.27
CA THR A 142 3.85 -19.59 -5.92
C THR A 142 4.21 -18.40 -5.03
N PRO A 143 3.59 -18.28 -3.83
CA PRO A 143 3.88 -17.19 -2.93
C PRO A 143 5.34 -17.18 -2.47
N ILE A 144 5.97 -16.01 -2.52
CA ILE A 144 7.26 -15.76 -1.88
C ILE A 144 6.95 -15.50 -0.39
N PRO A 145 7.40 -16.36 0.53
CA PRO A 145 6.98 -16.28 1.91
C PRO A 145 7.43 -14.98 2.58
N ALA A 146 6.61 -14.49 3.52
CA ALA A 146 6.93 -13.27 4.26
C ALA A 146 8.12 -13.50 5.20
N ARG A 147 9.23 -12.81 4.97
CA ARG A 147 10.45 -12.82 5.78
C ARG A 147 11.01 -11.42 5.93
N SER A 148 11.81 -11.21 6.96
CA SER A 148 12.54 -9.97 7.21
C SER A 148 13.94 -10.00 6.59
N GLY A 149 14.57 -8.83 6.49
CA GLY A 149 15.96 -8.67 6.10
C GLY A 149 16.18 -8.30 4.63
N ARG A 150 17.28 -7.57 4.41
CA ARG A 150 17.63 -6.99 3.10
C ARG A 150 17.87 -8.05 2.03
N VAL A 151 18.52 -9.16 2.38
CA VAL A 151 18.83 -10.25 1.42
C VAL A 151 17.52 -10.85 0.88
N HIS A 152 16.55 -11.10 1.78
CA HIS A 152 15.24 -11.61 1.38
C HIS A 152 14.51 -10.62 0.48
N LEU A 153 14.47 -9.33 0.85
CA LEU A 153 13.83 -8.30 0.03
C LEU A 153 14.44 -8.21 -1.38
N GLN A 154 15.77 -8.25 -1.49
CA GLN A 154 16.44 -8.26 -2.78
C GLN A 154 16.10 -9.50 -3.62
N ALA A 155 16.01 -10.69 -3.00
CA ALA A 155 15.58 -11.91 -3.69
C ALA A 155 14.13 -11.82 -4.16
N LEU A 156 13.23 -11.28 -3.34
CA LEU A 156 11.83 -11.01 -3.68
C LEU A 156 11.73 -10.06 -4.88
N LEU A 157 12.44 -8.93 -4.83
CA LEU A 157 12.43 -7.94 -5.92
C LEU A 157 12.97 -8.51 -7.23
N ARG A 158 13.98 -9.39 -7.20
CA ARG A 158 14.47 -10.09 -8.40
C ARG A 158 13.40 -10.99 -9.01
N GLN A 159 12.65 -11.74 -8.18
CA GLN A 159 11.57 -12.61 -8.69
C GLN A 159 10.43 -11.80 -9.31
N VAL A 160 10.03 -10.69 -8.66
CA VAL A 160 9.03 -9.78 -9.23
C VAL A 160 9.52 -9.15 -10.52
N LEU A 161 10.77 -8.68 -10.56
CA LEU A 161 11.39 -8.14 -11.78
C LEU A 161 11.37 -9.17 -12.91
N THR A 162 11.74 -10.43 -12.66
CA THR A 162 11.69 -11.49 -13.67
C THR A 162 10.29 -11.68 -14.22
N ALA A 163 9.27 -11.71 -13.35
CA ALA A 163 7.88 -11.85 -13.80
C ALA A 163 7.40 -10.66 -14.65
N LEU A 164 7.84 -9.44 -14.32
CA LEU A 164 7.50 -8.23 -15.08
C LEU A 164 8.31 -8.08 -16.37
N SER A 165 9.49 -8.73 -16.48
CA SER A 165 10.36 -8.63 -17.65
C SER A 165 9.88 -9.46 -18.83
N ASP A 166 9.16 -10.55 -18.57
CA ASP A 166 8.66 -11.48 -19.59
C ASP A 166 7.15 -11.65 -19.44
N PRO A 167 6.35 -10.62 -19.79
CA PRO A 167 4.90 -10.68 -19.69
C PRO A 167 4.37 -11.66 -20.74
N THR A 168 3.71 -12.69 -20.28
CA THR A 168 3.02 -13.64 -21.16
C THR A 168 1.73 -13.01 -21.68
N ALA A 169 1.47 -13.13 -22.98
CA ALA A 169 0.20 -12.72 -23.56
C ALA A 169 -0.96 -13.58 -23.01
N GLY A 170 -2.12 -12.97 -22.81
CA GLY A 170 -3.31 -13.61 -22.30
C GLY A 170 -3.96 -12.85 -21.17
N ARG A 171 -5.16 -13.28 -20.84
CA ARG A 171 -5.99 -12.58 -19.86
C ARG A 171 -5.60 -12.91 -18.42
N THR A 172 -5.45 -11.90 -17.61
CA THR A 172 -5.14 -12.03 -16.18
C THR A 172 -6.41 -11.85 -15.35
N GLU A 173 -6.66 -12.74 -14.40
CA GLU A 173 -7.80 -12.66 -13.48
C GLU A 173 -7.35 -12.18 -12.10
N LEU A 174 -7.50 -10.90 -11.82
CA LEU A 174 -7.15 -10.30 -10.53
C LEU A 174 -7.89 -10.96 -9.36
N THR A 175 -9.14 -11.37 -9.57
CA THR A 175 -9.95 -12.09 -8.57
C THR A 175 -9.26 -13.35 -8.05
N THR A 176 -8.65 -14.13 -8.94
CA THR A 176 -7.94 -15.38 -8.58
C THR A 176 -6.72 -15.09 -7.73
N GLY A 177 -5.94 -14.04 -8.07
CA GLY A 177 -4.79 -13.59 -7.26
C GLY A 177 -5.20 -13.13 -5.87
N LEU A 178 -6.24 -12.31 -5.77
CA LEU A 178 -6.75 -11.79 -4.50
C LEU A 178 -7.25 -12.92 -3.58
N ARG A 179 -7.99 -13.91 -4.13
CA ARG A 179 -8.46 -15.07 -3.36
C ARG A 179 -7.30 -15.92 -2.84
N ARG A 180 -6.31 -16.18 -3.70
CA ARG A 180 -5.12 -16.93 -3.29
C ARG A 180 -4.32 -16.21 -2.22
N LEU A 181 -4.17 -14.88 -2.37
CA LEU A 181 -3.51 -14.06 -1.36
C LEU A 181 -4.25 -14.08 -0.02
N ALA A 182 -5.60 -14.03 -0.02
CA ALA A 182 -6.42 -14.13 1.19
C ALA A 182 -6.22 -15.46 1.94
N GLY A 183 -5.96 -16.55 1.22
CA GLY A 183 -5.61 -17.85 1.81
C GLY A 183 -4.17 -17.91 2.32
N THR A 184 -3.27 -17.09 1.77
CA THR A 184 -1.84 -17.07 2.12
C THR A 184 -1.54 -16.13 3.28
N ALA A 185 -2.11 -14.92 3.26
CA ALA A 185 -1.92 -13.89 4.28
C ALA A 185 -2.80 -14.19 5.50
N THR A 186 -2.35 -15.08 6.36
CA THR A 186 -3.14 -15.53 7.53
C THR A 186 -3.05 -14.58 8.73
N ARG A 187 -1.96 -13.82 8.85
CA ARG A 187 -1.73 -12.85 9.92
C ARG A 187 -2.20 -11.47 9.50
N ARG A 188 -2.86 -10.75 10.41
CA ARG A 188 -3.24 -9.36 10.16
C ARG A 188 -2.00 -8.50 9.86
N GLY A 189 -2.06 -7.72 8.80
CA GLY A 189 -0.96 -6.87 8.36
C GLY A 189 -1.37 -5.99 7.20
N LEU A 190 -0.39 -5.47 6.46
CA LEU A 190 -0.60 -4.68 5.26
C LEU A 190 -0.68 -5.60 4.04
N VAL A 191 -1.66 -5.35 3.17
CA VAL A 191 -1.73 -5.95 1.82
C VAL A 191 -1.62 -4.83 0.81
N VAL A 192 -0.69 -4.95 -0.12
CA VAL A 192 -0.54 -4.00 -1.24
C VAL A 192 -0.85 -4.72 -2.54
N VAL A 193 -1.74 -4.17 -3.33
CA VAL A 193 -2.12 -4.69 -4.65
C VAL A 193 -1.67 -3.69 -5.71
N VAL A 194 -0.78 -4.10 -6.60
CA VAL A 194 -0.24 -3.25 -7.68
C VAL A 194 -0.77 -3.77 -9.02
N SER A 195 -1.60 -2.99 -9.70
CA SER A 195 -2.24 -3.33 -10.98
C SER A 195 -2.72 -2.06 -11.67
N ASP A 196 -3.11 -2.14 -12.94
CA ASP A 196 -3.89 -1.09 -13.62
C ASP A 196 -5.41 -1.23 -13.38
N PHE A 197 -5.84 -2.33 -12.75
CA PHE A 197 -7.24 -2.65 -12.40
C PHE A 197 -8.19 -2.69 -13.61
N LEU A 198 -7.66 -2.92 -14.82
CA LEU A 198 -8.45 -3.00 -16.04
C LEU A 198 -9.15 -4.35 -16.23
N ASP A 199 -8.84 -5.35 -15.40
CA ASP A 199 -9.57 -6.62 -15.38
C ASP A 199 -11.09 -6.38 -15.21
N PRO A 200 -11.94 -6.77 -16.19
CA PRO A 200 -13.39 -6.59 -16.11
C PRO A 200 -14.06 -7.52 -15.09
N GLY A 201 -13.31 -8.47 -14.53
CA GLY A 201 -13.81 -9.45 -13.56
C GLY A 201 -14.29 -8.84 -12.24
N PRO A 202 -15.00 -9.62 -11.44
CA PRO A 202 -15.57 -9.16 -10.16
C PRO A 202 -14.52 -9.19 -9.02
N TRP A 203 -13.43 -8.44 -9.16
CA TRP A 203 -12.36 -8.41 -8.15
C TRP A 203 -12.71 -7.66 -6.86
N ALA A 204 -13.67 -6.71 -6.88
CA ALA A 204 -14.01 -5.90 -5.72
C ALA A 204 -14.52 -6.72 -4.51
N PRO A 205 -15.36 -7.77 -4.64
CA PRO A 205 -15.72 -8.64 -3.50
C PRO A 205 -14.53 -9.37 -2.88
N ALA A 206 -13.57 -9.84 -3.70
CA ALA A 206 -12.36 -10.49 -3.18
C ALA A 206 -11.46 -9.48 -2.45
N LEU A 207 -11.34 -8.26 -2.96
CA LEU A 207 -10.63 -7.15 -2.30
C LEU A 207 -11.26 -6.80 -0.96
N ARG A 208 -12.60 -6.73 -0.89
CA ARG A 208 -13.34 -6.50 0.37
C ARG A 208 -13.05 -7.58 1.41
N THR A 209 -12.96 -8.85 1.00
CA THR A 209 -12.62 -9.95 1.91
C THR A 209 -11.24 -9.75 2.55
N LEU A 210 -10.27 -9.28 1.77
CA LEU A 210 -8.95 -8.91 2.29
C LEU A 210 -9.03 -7.71 3.25
N ALA A 211 -9.79 -6.67 2.89
CA ALA A 211 -9.92 -5.45 3.69
C ALA A 211 -10.61 -5.66 5.05
N LEU A 212 -11.40 -6.73 5.21
CA LEU A 212 -11.98 -7.10 6.52
C LEU A 212 -10.93 -7.58 7.54
N ARG A 213 -9.79 -8.07 7.07
CA ARG A 213 -8.75 -8.67 7.93
C ARG A 213 -7.43 -7.93 7.90
N HIS A 214 -7.16 -7.22 6.83
CA HIS A 214 -5.91 -6.54 6.56
C HIS A 214 -6.13 -5.07 6.30
N ASP A 215 -5.09 -4.31 6.46
CA ASP A 215 -5.00 -2.96 5.96
C ASP A 215 -4.62 -3.04 4.47
N VAL A 216 -5.48 -2.58 3.57
CA VAL A 216 -5.30 -2.81 2.12
C VAL A 216 -5.01 -1.50 1.41
N LEU A 217 -3.93 -1.49 0.63
CA LEU A 217 -3.55 -0.41 -0.27
C LEU A 217 -3.56 -0.92 -1.72
N CYS A 218 -4.38 -0.32 -2.56
CA CYS A 218 -4.35 -0.52 -4.00
C CYS A 218 -3.52 0.58 -4.66
N VAL A 219 -2.47 0.18 -5.37
CA VAL A 219 -1.64 1.05 -6.20
C VAL A 219 -2.03 0.84 -7.65
N GLU A 220 -2.78 1.80 -8.18
CA GLU A 220 -3.18 1.83 -9.58
C GLU A 220 -2.08 2.46 -10.42
N VAL A 221 -1.56 1.76 -11.43
CA VAL A 221 -0.57 2.28 -12.37
C VAL A 221 -1.23 2.67 -13.69
N VAL A 222 -0.98 3.89 -14.15
CA VAL A 222 -1.70 4.50 -15.28
C VAL A 222 -0.73 5.20 -16.23
N ASP A 223 -0.95 5.02 -17.53
CA ASP A 223 -0.26 5.79 -18.56
C ASP A 223 -1.13 6.98 -19.03
N PRO A 224 -0.55 8.15 -19.35
CA PRO A 224 -1.34 9.32 -19.77
C PRO A 224 -2.17 9.08 -21.02
N VAL A 225 -1.76 8.21 -21.93
CA VAL A 225 -2.54 7.89 -23.17
C VAL A 225 -3.83 7.12 -22.83
N GLU A 226 -3.86 6.40 -21.72
CA GLU A 226 -5.07 5.74 -21.20
C GLU A 226 -6.09 6.74 -20.63
N LEU A 227 -5.70 8.00 -20.44
CA LEU A 227 -6.57 9.08 -19.95
C LEU A 227 -7.03 10.00 -21.08
N ALA A 228 -6.13 10.28 -22.03
CA ALA A 228 -6.41 11.18 -23.15
C ALA A 228 -5.50 10.84 -24.33
N LEU A 229 -6.08 10.69 -25.50
CA LEU A 229 -5.31 10.45 -26.73
C LEU A 229 -4.63 11.74 -27.21
N PRO A 230 -3.36 11.66 -27.67
CA PRO A 230 -2.68 12.79 -28.29
C PRO A 230 -3.25 13.09 -29.68
N ASP A 231 -3.09 14.31 -30.15
CA ASP A 231 -3.43 14.71 -31.54
C ASP A 231 -2.24 14.40 -32.47
N VAL A 232 -2.21 13.19 -33.02
CA VAL A 232 -1.11 12.68 -33.87
C VAL A 232 -1.64 12.15 -35.22
N GLY A 233 -2.88 12.49 -35.60
CA GLY A 233 -3.50 12.01 -36.82
C GLY A 233 -4.02 10.59 -36.67
N MET A 234 -3.51 9.67 -37.50
CA MET A 234 -3.85 8.24 -37.39
C MET A 234 -2.97 7.55 -36.35
N LEU A 235 -3.57 6.79 -35.46
CA LEU A 235 -2.90 6.00 -34.43
C LEU A 235 -3.42 4.56 -34.45
N VAL A 236 -2.51 3.58 -34.41
CA VAL A 236 -2.88 2.17 -34.22
C VAL A 236 -2.77 1.85 -32.74
N LEU A 237 -3.89 1.46 -32.15
CA LEU A 237 -3.95 0.96 -30.79
C LEU A 237 -3.84 -0.55 -30.85
N HIS A 238 -2.94 -1.12 -30.06
CA HIS A 238 -2.73 -2.56 -29.95
C HIS A 238 -3.16 -3.04 -28.56
N ASP A 239 -4.04 -4.02 -28.50
CA ASP A 239 -4.42 -4.68 -27.25
C ASP A 239 -3.38 -5.78 -26.93
N ALA A 240 -2.62 -5.56 -25.88
CA ALA A 240 -1.54 -6.46 -25.47
C ALA A 240 -2.04 -7.84 -24.97
N GLU A 241 -3.31 -7.95 -24.55
CA GLU A 241 -3.88 -9.21 -24.07
C GLU A 241 -4.46 -10.07 -25.20
N THR A 242 -5.13 -9.44 -26.15
CA THR A 242 -5.81 -10.14 -27.25
C THR A 242 -5.06 -10.11 -28.57
N GLY A 243 -4.09 -9.21 -28.72
CA GLY A 243 -3.40 -8.94 -29.97
C GLY A 243 -4.25 -8.18 -30.99
N ALA A 244 -5.43 -7.70 -30.62
CA ALA A 244 -6.29 -6.94 -31.50
C ALA A 244 -5.70 -5.56 -31.80
N GLU A 245 -5.81 -5.13 -33.05
CA GLU A 245 -5.39 -3.79 -33.48
C GLU A 245 -6.62 -2.97 -33.88
N LEU A 246 -6.59 -1.70 -33.47
CA LEU A 246 -7.63 -0.73 -33.81
C LEU A 246 -6.99 0.55 -34.33
N GLU A 247 -7.27 0.89 -35.56
CA GLU A 247 -6.86 2.14 -36.18
C GLU A 247 -7.86 3.26 -35.84
N VAL A 248 -7.36 4.35 -35.23
CA VAL A 248 -8.18 5.47 -34.78
C VAL A 248 -7.66 6.82 -35.31
N ALA A 249 -8.58 7.66 -35.73
CA ALA A 249 -8.28 9.03 -36.20
C ALA A 249 -8.23 9.98 -35.01
N THR A 250 -7.04 10.16 -34.40
CA THR A 250 -6.86 11.04 -33.25
C THR A 250 -6.86 12.53 -33.61
N GLY A 251 -6.85 12.90 -34.91
CA GLY A 251 -7.07 14.27 -35.36
C GLY A 251 -8.48 14.81 -35.08
N ASP A 252 -9.48 13.92 -34.95
CA ASP A 252 -10.85 14.35 -34.61
C ASP A 252 -10.95 14.67 -33.10
N ARG A 253 -11.14 15.96 -32.82
CA ARG A 253 -11.30 16.46 -31.44
C ARG A 253 -12.49 15.82 -30.72
N ARG A 254 -13.63 15.62 -31.40
CA ARG A 254 -14.83 15.03 -30.80
C ARG A 254 -14.57 13.58 -30.39
N PHE A 255 -13.77 12.85 -31.17
CA PHE A 255 -13.34 11.50 -30.82
C PHE A 255 -12.47 11.54 -29.56
N ARG A 256 -11.45 12.40 -29.50
CA ARG A 256 -10.58 12.53 -28.32
C ARG A 256 -11.36 12.92 -27.06
N ASP A 257 -12.31 13.88 -27.18
CA ASP A 257 -13.14 14.32 -26.04
C ASP A 257 -14.02 13.19 -25.51
N ARG A 258 -14.63 12.37 -26.40
CA ARG A 258 -15.40 11.19 -25.99
C ARG A 258 -14.53 10.13 -25.32
N TYR A 259 -13.34 9.87 -25.87
CA TYR A 259 -12.38 8.95 -25.27
C TYR A 259 -11.99 9.39 -23.86
N ALA A 260 -11.60 10.66 -23.70
CA ALA A 260 -11.21 11.20 -22.39
C ALA A 260 -12.35 11.12 -21.36
N THR A 261 -13.60 11.37 -21.80
CA THR A 261 -14.78 11.23 -20.92
C THR A 261 -14.96 9.77 -20.49
N ALA A 262 -14.94 8.83 -21.41
CA ALA A 262 -15.08 7.40 -21.10
C ALA A 262 -13.93 6.89 -20.21
N ALA A 263 -12.70 7.32 -20.46
CA ALA A 263 -11.55 6.99 -19.63
C ALA A 263 -11.69 7.54 -18.20
N ALA A 264 -12.16 8.79 -18.05
CA ALA A 264 -12.40 9.39 -16.74
C ALA A 264 -13.50 8.65 -15.97
N GLU A 265 -14.60 8.27 -16.61
CA GLU A 265 -15.67 7.45 -16.01
C GLU A 265 -15.17 6.07 -15.58
N GLN A 266 -14.38 5.40 -16.42
CA GLN A 266 -13.78 4.10 -16.09
C GLN A 266 -12.87 4.21 -14.86
N ARG A 267 -11.96 5.19 -14.82
CA ARG A 267 -11.06 5.42 -13.67
C ARG A 267 -11.82 5.81 -12.40
N ALA A 268 -12.86 6.63 -12.52
CA ALA A 268 -13.75 6.93 -11.40
C ALA A 268 -14.46 5.67 -10.87
N GLY A 269 -14.90 4.78 -11.76
CA GLY A 269 -15.49 3.49 -11.42
C GLY A 269 -14.50 2.57 -10.69
N ILE A 270 -13.25 2.48 -11.16
CA ILE A 270 -12.18 1.71 -10.49
C ILE A 270 -11.94 2.28 -9.09
N ALA A 271 -11.73 3.59 -8.96
CA ALA A 271 -11.51 4.25 -7.69
C ALA A 271 -12.66 4.06 -6.70
N SER A 272 -13.90 4.11 -7.19
CA SER A 272 -15.10 3.86 -6.39
C SER A 272 -15.17 2.41 -5.88
N ARG A 273 -14.89 1.43 -6.74
CA ARG A 273 -14.86 0.01 -6.37
C ARG A 273 -13.77 -0.29 -5.34
N ILE A 274 -12.58 0.27 -5.49
CA ILE A 274 -11.47 0.12 -4.55
C ILE A 274 -11.88 0.68 -3.17
N ARG A 275 -12.31 1.95 -3.10
CA ARG A 275 -12.70 2.58 -1.83
C ARG A 275 -13.93 1.92 -1.21
N GLY A 276 -14.91 1.54 -2.03
CA GLY A 276 -16.09 0.80 -1.58
C GLY A 276 -15.80 -0.60 -1.04
N SER A 277 -14.61 -1.14 -1.33
CA SER A 277 -14.11 -2.39 -0.75
C SER A 277 -13.42 -2.18 0.62
N GLY A 278 -13.25 -0.94 1.08
CA GLY A 278 -12.54 -0.62 2.32
C GLY A 278 -11.02 -0.52 2.16
N ALA A 279 -10.53 -0.47 0.93
CA ALA A 279 -9.11 -0.30 0.63
C ALA A 279 -8.74 1.16 0.38
N ASP A 280 -7.52 1.54 0.74
CA ASP A 280 -6.93 2.80 0.31
C ASP A 280 -6.52 2.72 -1.17
N HIS A 281 -6.58 3.86 -1.85
CA HIS A 281 -6.28 3.96 -3.28
C HIS A 281 -5.20 5.01 -3.53
N LEU A 282 -4.11 4.58 -4.15
CA LEU A 282 -3.03 5.43 -4.66
C LEU A 282 -2.94 5.23 -6.17
N GLN A 283 -3.05 6.31 -6.94
CA GLN A 283 -2.80 6.29 -8.37
C GLN A 283 -1.39 6.83 -8.65
N LEU A 284 -0.57 6.04 -9.36
CA LEU A 284 0.74 6.42 -9.86
C LEU A 284 0.68 6.52 -11.39
N ARG A 285 1.34 7.53 -11.95
CA ARG A 285 1.35 7.79 -13.39
C ARG A 285 2.75 7.75 -13.96
N THR A 286 2.89 7.24 -15.19
CA THR A 286 4.17 7.13 -15.90
C THR A 286 4.77 8.50 -16.28
N ASP A 287 3.97 9.57 -16.28
CA ASP A 287 4.37 10.95 -16.61
C ASP A 287 4.63 11.84 -15.38
N ARG A 288 4.59 11.28 -14.16
CA ARG A 288 4.72 12.06 -12.92
C ARG A 288 5.83 11.55 -12.01
N ASP A 289 6.18 12.38 -11.02
CA ASP A 289 7.06 11.98 -9.92
C ASP A 289 6.33 11.00 -8.99
N TRP A 290 6.42 9.71 -9.31
CA TRP A 290 5.77 8.63 -8.57
C TRP A 290 6.19 8.59 -7.09
N LEU A 291 7.44 8.97 -6.80
CA LEU A 291 7.96 8.94 -5.43
C LEU A 291 7.37 10.05 -4.58
N LEU A 292 7.18 11.23 -5.18
CA LEU A 292 6.50 12.36 -4.54
C LEU A 292 5.01 12.04 -4.30
N ASP A 293 4.34 11.39 -5.25
CA ASP A 293 2.94 10.99 -5.10
C ASP A 293 2.79 9.93 -3.99
N LEU A 294 3.70 8.96 -3.92
CA LEU A 294 3.76 7.99 -2.83
C LEU A 294 4.02 8.66 -1.48
N ALA A 295 5.00 9.56 -1.40
CA ALA A 295 5.32 10.26 -0.15
C ALA A 295 4.13 11.10 0.35
N ARG A 296 3.46 11.83 -0.54
CA ARG A 296 2.23 12.58 -0.21
C ARG A 296 1.10 11.67 0.27
N PHE A 297 0.97 10.50 -0.34
CA PHE A 297 -0.02 9.52 0.09
C PHE A 297 0.27 9.01 1.50
N VAL A 298 1.51 8.60 1.77
CA VAL A 298 1.94 8.11 3.09
C VAL A 298 1.71 9.16 4.18
N SER A 299 2.09 10.42 3.91
CA SER A 299 1.86 11.52 4.85
C SER A 299 0.38 11.74 5.15
N ARG A 300 -0.47 11.82 4.11
CA ARG A 300 -1.93 12.00 4.29
C ARG A 300 -2.60 10.83 5.01
N ARG A 301 -2.14 9.60 4.74
CA ARG A 301 -2.65 8.41 5.41
C ARG A 301 -2.35 8.45 6.91
N ARG A 302 -1.15 8.84 7.26
CA ARG A 302 -0.72 9.02 8.65
C ARG A 302 -1.56 10.07 9.36
N ASP A 303 -1.71 11.28 8.78
CA ASP A 303 -2.51 12.36 9.38
C ASP A 303 -3.94 11.91 9.69
N ARG A 304 -4.52 11.06 8.83
CA ARG A 304 -5.84 10.48 9.01
C ARG A 304 -5.89 9.49 10.18
N VAL A 305 -4.90 8.61 10.31
CA VAL A 305 -4.80 7.66 11.44
C VAL A 305 -4.63 8.39 12.75
N ASP A 306 -3.75 9.40 12.80
CA ASP A 306 -3.50 10.22 13.99
C ASP A 306 -4.73 11.04 14.39
N ALA A 307 -5.53 11.53 13.43
CA ALA A 307 -6.78 12.22 13.68
C ALA A 307 -7.83 11.31 14.29
N LEU A 308 -7.97 10.07 13.77
CA LEU A 308 -8.89 9.07 14.30
C LEU A 308 -8.51 8.63 15.71
N SER A 309 -7.23 8.43 15.99
CA SER A 309 -6.71 8.07 17.31
C SER A 309 -6.99 9.17 18.34
N ARG A 310 -6.82 10.44 17.98
CA ARG A 310 -7.15 11.59 18.85
C ARG A 310 -8.65 11.70 19.11
N SER A 311 -9.49 11.47 18.11
CA SER A 311 -10.95 11.49 18.27
C SER A 311 -11.45 10.38 19.21
N ALA A 312 -10.88 9.18 19.10
CA ALA A 312 -11.19 8.06 19.99
C ALA A 312 -10.78 8.35 21.46
N ALA A 313 -9.63 8.99 21.67
CA ALA A 313 -9.15 9.36 22.99
C ALA A 313 -10.02 10.45 23.68
N HIS A 314 -10.64 11.34 22.91
CA HIS A 314 -11.54 12.38 23.44
C HIS A 314 -12.99 11.89 23.64
N GLY A 315 -13.39 10.77 23.05
CA GLY A 315 -14.74 10.18 23.21
C GLY A 315 -14.95 9.37 24.49
N SER A 316 -13.88 9.08 25.24
CA SER A 316 -13.94 8.37 26.53
C SER A 316 -13.93 9.33 27.74
N GLY A 317 -14.80 10.35 27.69
CA GLY A 317 -15.07 11.19 28.87
C GLY A 317 -15.80 10.37 29.94
N PRO A 318 -15.60 10.71 31.25
CA PRO A 318 -16.16 9.90 32.35
C PRO A 318 -17.69 9.91 32.30
N VAL A 319 -18.26 8.72 32.25
CA VAL A 319 -19.70 8.52 32.48
C VAL A 319 -20.03 9.08 33.85
N GLY A 320 -20.91 10.09 33.86
CA GLY A 320 -21.26 10.86 35.03
C GLY A 320 -21.66 9.97 36.21
N ALA A 321 -21.09 10.30 37.33
CA ALA A 321 -21.51 9.78 38.64
C ALA A 321 -23.01 10.02 38.81
N VAL A 322 -23.78 8.94 38.90
CA VAL A 322 -25.18 8.97 39.28
C VAL A 322 -25.25 9.47 40.73
N ALA A 323 -25.79 10.66 40.92
CA ALA A 323 -26.04 11.26 42.22
C ALA A 323 -26.96 10.34 43.04
N GLY A 324 -26.47 9.95 44.20
CA GLY A 324 -27.22 9.17 45.16
C GLY A 324 -28.51 9.90 45.64
N SER A 325 -29.59 9.19 45.60
CA SER A 325 -30.87 9.59 46.22
C SER A 325 -30.72 9.55 47.75
N PRO A 326 -31.15 10.60 48.50
CA PRO A 326 -31.18 10.53 49.96
C PRO A 326 -32.41 9.75 50.44
N TYR A 327 -32.15 8.71 51.18
CA TYR A 327 -33.19 7.99 51.94
C TYR A 327 -33.62 8.87 53.10
N ALA A 328 -34.87 9.37 53.06
CA ALA A 328 -35.53 10.06 54.15
C ALA A 328 -36.09 9.03 55.16
N ALA A 329 -35.64 9.12 56.37
CA ALA A 329 -36.18 8.44 57.52
C ALA A 329 -37.50 9.11 57.98
N GLY A 330 -38.46 8.33 58.30
CA GLY A 330 -39.64 8.71 59.05
C GLY A 330 -40.37 7.42 59.44
N GLY A 331 -40.41 7.00 60.57
CA GLY A 331 -40.81 7.45 61.90
C GLY A 331 -42.22 7.11 62.21
N VAL A 332 -42.41 6.13 63.11
CA VAL A 332 -43.48 6.03 64.17
C VAL A 332 -44.90 5.77 63.67
N ARG A 333 -45.45 4.66 63.92
CA ARG A 333 -46.25 4.09 64.96
C ARG A 333 -46.73 2.69 64.58
#